data_c33eb2e3f5f38e84e3a64903b0b0b633
#
_entry.id   c33eb2e3f5f38e84e3a64903b0b0b633
#
_cell.length_a   1.000
_cell.length_b   1.000
_cell.length_c   1.000
_cell.angle_alpha   90.00
_cell.angle_beta   90.00
_cell.angle_gamma   90.00
#
_symmetry.space_group_name_H-M   'P 1'
#
loop_
_entity.id
_entity.type
_entity.pdbx_description
1 polymer ?
#
loop_
_entity_poly.entity_id
_entity_poly.type
_entity_poly.pdbx_seq_one_letter_code
_entity_poly.pdbx_strand_id
1 'polypeptide(L)'
;NAASDNGKAAAFHGAVGTWCVKIFKMSACGTGLTIERAKAFGFDAISASLEQLDRAHFYPEKHMMTLELVVERGTRRVLGIQGVCEDGDALKARIDAVATMLQFGKPTIDDLANAEIAYAPPFASAMDAVNAVANVADNILSGQLKPISSKEFGELWKDRANNNVFFA
;
A
#
# COMPACT_ATOMS: atom_id res chain seq x y z
N ASN A 1 -18.49 -8.60 -24.64
CA ASN A 1 -19.28 -7.50 -24.07
C ASN A 1 -20.23 -6.90 -25.13
N ALA A 2 -21.17 -6.02 -24.76
CA ALA A 2 -22.18 -5.48 -25.67
C ALA A 2 -21.61 -4.78 -26.92
N ALA A 3 -20.44 -4.15 -26.82
CA ALA A 3 -19.78 -3.53 -27.98
C ALA A 3 -19.26 -4.57 -28.97
N SER A 4 -18.72 -5.70 -28.48
CA SER A 4 -18.30 -6.81 -29.34
C SER A 4 -19.49 -7.49 -30.00
N ASP A 5 -20.60 -7.64 -29.29
CA ASP A 5 -21.85 -8.23 -29.80
C ASP A 5 -22.46 -7.41 -30.94
N ASN A 6 -22.20 -6.08 -30.94
CA ASN A 6 -22.59 -5.16 -31.99
C ASN A 6 -21.54 -5.01 -33.11
N GLY A 7 -20.59 -5.92 -33.24
CA GLY A 7 -19.57 -5.93 -34.30
C GLY A 7 -18.43 -4.92 -34.12
N LYS A 8 -18.35 -4.24 -32.96
CA LYS A 8 -17.23 -3.37 -32.63
C LYS A 8 -16.14 -4.16 -31.90
N ALA A 9 -14.89 -4.01 -32.33
CA ALA A 9 -13.75 -4.60 -31.60
C ALA A 9 -13.64 -3.96 -30.22
N ALA A 10 -13.98 -4.72 -29.18
CA ALA A 10 -13.83 -4.34 -27.80
C ALA A 10 -13.34 -5.51 -26.98
N ALA A 11 -12.24 -5.33 -26.25
CA ALA A 11 -11.64 -6.35 -25.40
C ALA A 11 -11.69 -5.91 -23.93
N PHE A 12 -12.01 -6.83 -23.04
CA PHE A 12 -11.81 -6.65 -21.62
C PHE A 12 -10.44 -7.19 -21.24
N HIS A 13 -9.55 -6.33 -20.72
CA HIS A 13 -8.17 -6.68 -20.40
C HIS A 13 -7.99 -7.27 -18.97
N GLY A 14 -9.07 -7.63 -18.32
CA GLY A 14 -9.04 -8.11 -16.94
C GLY A 14 -9.20 -6.99 -15.91
N ALA A 15 -9.09 -7.37 -14.66
CA ALA A 15 -9.17 -6.46 -13.52
C ALA A 15 -8.13 -6.84 -12.47
N VAL A 16 -7.57 -5.86 -11.78
CA VAL A 16 -6.60 -6.06 -10.69
C VAL A 16 -7.23 -6.23 -9.32
N GLY A 17 -8.58 -6.31 -9.26
CA GLY A 17 -9.32 -6.54 -8.02
C GLY A 17 -9.35 -5.32 -7.09
N THR A 18 -9.49 -4.12 -7.65
CA THR A 18 -9.57 -2.88 -6.87
C THR A 18 -10.92 -2.75 -6.18
N TRP A 19 -10.91 -2.35 -4.91
CA TRP A 19 -12.09 -2.21 -4.07
C TRP A 19 -11.95 -1.06 -3.08
N CYS A 20 -13.07 -0.54 -2.61
CA CYS A 20 -13.16 0.44 -1.54
C CYS A 20 -14.45 0.23 -0.74
N VAL A 21 -14.39 0.42 0.57
CA VAL A 21 -15.54 0.30 1.47
C VAL A 21 -15.46 1.37 2.56
N LYS A 22 -16.63 1.91 2.92
CA LYS A 22 -16.79 2.81 4.07
C LYS A 22 -17.43 2.03 5.21
N ILE A 23 -16.78 2.05 6.38
CA ILE A 23 -17.24 1.38 7.60
C ILE A 23 -17.25 2.43 8.72
N PHE A 24 -18.42 2.97 9.02
CA PHE A 24 -18.61 4.10 9.94
C PHE A 24 -17.73 5.30 9.53
N LYS A 25 -16.78 5.69 10.38
CA LYS A 25 -15.83 6.79 10.11
C LYS A 25 -14.64 6.36 9.25
N MET A 26 -14.30 5.07 9.29
CA MET A 26 -13.16 4.54 8.57
C MET A 26 -13.51 4.18 7.14
N SER A 27 -12.54 4.35 6.26
CA SER A 27 -12.56 3.81 4.89
C SER A 27 -11.43 2.80 4.76
N ALA A 28 -11.69 1.72 4.02
CA ALA A 28 -10.67 0.76 3.65
C ALA A 28 -10.72 0.57 2.13
N CYS A 29 -9.57 0.60 1.49
CA CYS A 29 -9.42 0.42 0.05
C CYS A 29 -8.23 -0.49 -0.25
N GLY A 30 -8.24 -1.12 -1.42
CA GLY A 30 -7.12 -1.94 -1.83
C GLY A 30 -7.16 -2.30 -3.31
N THR A 31 -6.03 -2.77 -3.81
CA THR A 31 -5.86 -3.29 -5.16
C THR A 31 -4.80 -4.37 -5.19
N GLY A 32 -4.90 -5.32 -6.13
CA GLY A 32 -3.97 -6.41 -6.26
C GLY A 32 -4.08 -7.47 -5.15
N LEU A 33 -2.96 -8.04 -4.74
CA LEU A 33 -2.90 -9.14 -3.79
C LEU A 33 -2.60 -8.66 -2.37
N THR A 34 -3.24 -9.27 -1.37
CA THR A 34 -2.76 -9.19 0.03
C THR A 34 -1.55 -10.09 0.20
N ILE A 35 -0.80 -9.91 1.28
CA ILE A 35 0.39 -10.72 1.56
C ILE A 35 0.05 -12.23 1.67
N GLU A 36 -1.09 -12.57 2.27
CA GLU A 36 -1.53 -13.95 2.37
C GLU A 36 -1.87 -14.56 1.01
N ARG A 37 -2.56 -13.80 0.15
CA ARG A 37 -2.90 -14.26 -1.20
C ARG A 37 -1.66 -14.36 -2.08
N ALA A 38 -0.73 -13.42 -1.99
CA ALA A 38 0.53 -13.49 -2.73
C ALA A 38 1.31 -14.76 -2.37
N LYS A 39 1.45 -15.07 -1.08
CA LYS A 39 2.09 -16.31 -0.60
C LYS A 39 1.33 -17.56 -1.04
N ALA A 40 0.01 -17.55 -0.98
CA ALA A 40 -0.83 -18.67 -1.43
C ALA A 40 -0.70 -18.94 -2.93
N PHE A 41 -0.41 -17.93 -3.75
CA PHE A 41 -0.10 -18.06 -5.17
C PHE A 41 1.37 -18.40 -5.46
N GLY A 42 2.20 -18.61 -4.43
CA GLY A 42 3.60 -19.04 -4.57
C GLY A 42 4.60 -17.90 -4.79
N PHE A 43 4.20 -16.63 -4.59
CA PHE A 43 5.15 -15.52 -4.65
C PHE A 43 6.02 -15.49 -3.39
N ASP A 44 7.32 -15.26 -3.55
CA ASP A 44 8.21 -14.87 -2.45
C ASP A 44 7.94 -13.39 -2.13
N ALA A 45 6.90 -13.15 -1.35
CA ALA A 45 6.38 -11.82 -1.08
C ALA A 45 6.70 -11.34 0.33
N ILE A 46 6.98 -10.05 0.42
CA ILE A 46 7.05 -9.27 1.66
C ILE A 46 5.92 -8.26 1.72
N SER A 47 5.60 -7.78 2.92
CA SER A 47 4.80 -6.56 3.09
C SER A 47 5.61 -5.47 3.77
N ALA A 48 5.36 -4.23 3.34
CA ALA A 48 5.89 -3.01 3.94
C ALA A 48 4.72 -2.17 4.43
N SER A 49 4.73 -1.80 5.70
CA SER A 49 3.68 -0.98 6.30
C SER A 49 4.19 0.44 6.55
N LEU A 50 3.35 1.41 6.28
CA LEU A 50 3.57 2.82 6.54
C LEU A 50 2.35 3.40 7.26
N GLU A 51 2.59 4.22 8.26
CA GLU A 51 1.58 5.09 8.86
C GLU A 51 2.04 6.54 8.72
N GLN A 52 1.25 7.35 8.03
CA GLN A 52 1.57 8.73 7.69
C GLN A 52 0.29 9.58 7.66
N LEU A 53 0.42 10.88 7.91
CA LEU A 53 -0.70 11.81 7.70
C LEU A 53 -1.06 11.90 6.21
N ASP A 54 -2.35 11.96 5.93
CA ASP A 54 -2.91 12.11 4.57
C ASP A 54 -2.53 13.43 3.90
N ARG A 55 -2.18 14.45 4.69
CA ARG A 55 -1.81 15.81 4.25
C ARG A 55 -0.79 16.45 5.21
N ALA A 56 -0.41 17.70 4.95
CA ALA A 56 0.56 18.41 5.77
C ALA A 56 0.10 18.54 7.22
N HIS A 57 1.03 18.32 8.16
CA HIS A 57 0.75 18.21 9.60
C HIS A 57 0.09 19.45 10.23
N PHE A 58 0.26 20.62 9.65
CA PHE A 58 -0.33 21.87 10.15
C PHE A 58 -1.78 22.10 9.70
N TYR A 59 -2.31 21.27 8.80
CA TYR A 59 -3.72 21.32 8.43
C TYR A 59 -4.60 20.70 9.53
N PRO A 60 -5.75 21.37 9.89
CA PRO A 60 -6.58 20.91 11.01
C PRO A 60 -7.32 19.59 10.72
N GLU A 61 -7.71 19.35 9.47
CA GLU A 61 -8.50 18.18 9.04
C GLU A 61 -7.60 17.04 8.53
N LYS A 62 -6.49 16.80 9.21
CA LYS A 62 -5.57 15.72 8.88
C LYS A 62 -5.99 14.42 9.56
N HIS A 63 -5.79 13.30 8.86
CA HIS A 63 -6.06 11.97 9.38
C HIS A 63 -4.83 11.06 9.18
N MET A 64 -4.65 10.10 10.09
CA MET A 64 -3.66 9.06 9.90
C MET A 64 -4.12 8.09 8.81
N MET A 65 -3.26 7.84 7.86
CA MET A 65 -3.43 6.85 6.79
C MET A 65 -2.43 5.74 7.00
N THR A 66 -2.92 4.51 7.11
CA THR A 66 -2.08 3.32 7.13
C THR A 66 -2.13 2.65 5.76
N LEU A 67 -0.97 2.36 5.18
CA LEU A 67 -0.82 1.61 3.94
C LEU A 67 0.01 0.36 4.18
N GLU A 68 -0.35 -0.73 3.51
CA GLU A 68 0.44 -1.96 3.39
C GLU A 68 0.70 -2.24 1.91
N LEU A 69 1.97 -2.21 1.51
CA LEU A 69 2.44 -2.51 0.16
C LEU A 69 2.96 -3.95 0.12
N VAL A 70 2.49 -4.74 -0.83
CA VAL A 70 2.92 -6.13 -1.06
C VAL A 70 3.84 -6.20 -2.26
N VAL A 71 5.03 -6.76 -2.08
CA VAL A 71 6.11 -6.76 -3.08
C VAL A 71 6.72 -8.14 -3.22
N GLU A 72 7.01 -8.56 -4.45
CA GLU A 72 7.81 -9.77 -4.75
C GLU A 72 9.29 -9.48 -4.52
N ARG A 73 9.94 -10.28 -3.67
CA ARG A 73 11.31 -10.03 -3.21
C ARG A 73 12.33 -9.98 -4.35
N GLY A 74 12.33 -10.98 -5.21
CA GLY A 74 13.36 -11.14 -6.25
C GLY A 74 13.27 -10.12 -7.38
N THR A 75 12.05 -9.79 -7.80
CA THR A 75 11.79 -8.87 -8.93
C THR A 75 11.54 -7.44 -8.50
N ARG A 76 11.33 -7.19 -7.21
CA ARG A 76 10.90 -5.90 -6.64
C ARG A 76 9.53 -5.43 -7.16
N ARG A 77 8.79 -6.33 -7.81
CA ARG A 77 7.48 -6.05 -8.42
C ARG A 77 6.43 -5.81 -7.34
N VAL A 78 5.62 -4.79 -7.53
CA VAL A 78 4.44 -4.52 -6.72
C VAL A 78 3.36 -5.55 -7.07
N LEU A 79 2.84 -6.24 -6.05
CA LEU A 79 1.78 -7.23 -6.19
C LEU A 79 0.42 -6.70 -5.71
N GLY A 80 0.41 -5.71 -4.84
CA GLY A 80 -0.80 -5.07 -4.34
C GLY A 80 -0.51 -4.03 -3.27
N ILE A 81 -1.54 -3.27 -2.94
CA ILE A 81 -1.55 -2.29 -1.85
C ILE A 81 -2.93 -2.27 -1.19
N GLN A 82 -2.96 -2.15 0.13
CA GLN A 82 -4.17 -1.97 0.93
C GLN A 82 -3.97 -0.82 1.89
N GLY A 83 -5.06 -0.22 2.35
CA GLY A 83 -4.96 0.82 3.36
C GLY A 83 -6.26 1.15 4.05
N VAL A 84 -6.14 1.91 5.14
CA VAL A 84 -7.24 2.45 5.92
C VAL A 84 -6.98 3.91 6.26
N CYS A 85 -8.04 4.72 6.26
CA CYS A 85 -8.01 6.12 6.65
C CYS A 85 -9.42 6.61 7.00
N GLU A 86 -9.56 7.61 7.86
CA GLU A 86 -10.85 8.29 8.06
C GLU A 86 -11.23 9.10 6.81
N ASP A 87 -10.29 9.79 6.18
CA ASP A 87 -10.48 10.44 4.88
C ASP A 87 -10.41 9.41 3.75
N GLY A 88 -11.59 8.98 3.29
CA GLY A 88 -11.71 7.96 2.24
C GLY A 88 -11.27 8.46 0.87
N ASP A 89 -11.43 9.72 0.55
CA ASP A 89 -11.03 10.29 -0.74
C ASP A 89 -9.51 10.36 -0.85
N ALA A 90 -8.83 10.77 0.22
CA ALA A 90 -7.39 10.78 0.29
C ALA A 90 -6.79 9.36 0.13
N LEU A 91 -7.37 8.36 0.83
CA LEU A 91 -6.96 6.96 0.71
C LEU A 91 -7.21 6.43 -0.70
N LYS A 92 -8.44 6.62 -1.20
CA LYS A 92 -8.84 6.13 -2.53
C LYS A 92 -7.93 6.64 -3.64
N ALA A 93 -7.55 7.92 -3.60
CA ALA A 93 -6.66 8.52 -4.61
C ALA A 93 -5.31 7.78 -4.68
N ARG A 94 -4.73 7.36 -3.55
CA ARG A 94 -3.47 6.60 -3.50
C ARG A 94 -3.64 5.18 -4.03
N ILE A 95 -4.74 4.51 -3.67
CA ILE A 95 -5.04 3.17 -4.17
C ILE A 95 -5.30 3.20 -5.68
N ASP A 96 -6.05 4.19 -6.20
CA ASP A 96 -6.33 4.33 -7.64
C ASP A 96 -5.06 4.57 -8.46
N ALA A 97 -4.10 5.35 -7.95
CA ALA A 97 -2.82 5.56 -8.60
C ALA A 97 -2.09 4.22 -8.81
N VAL A 98 -1.96 3.41 -7.75
CA VAL A 98 -1.31 2.09 -7.83
C VAL A 98 -2.13 1.11 -8.66
N ALA A 99 -3.47 1.14 -8.56
CA ALA A 99 -4.36 0.29 -9.36
C ALA A 99 -4.17 0.54 -10.87
N THR A 100 -4.03 1.80 -11.26
CA THR A 100 -3.76 2.17 -12.65
C THR A 100 -2.41 1.63 -13.13
N MET A 101 -1.36 1.74 -12.31
CA MET A 101 -0.05 1.21 -12.65
C MET A 101 -0.08 -0.33 -12.78
N LEU A 102 -0.78 -1.02 -11.87
CA LEU A 102 -0.94 -2.48 -11.91
C LEU A 102 -1.76 -2.94 -13.12
N GLN A 103 -2.77 -2.18 -13.55
CA GLN A 103 -3.64 -2.55 -14.66
C GLN A 103 -2.92 -2.45 -16.01
N PHE A 104 -2.06 -1.47 -16.19
CA PHE A 104 -1.40 -1.19 -17.46
C PHE A 104 0.06 -1.65 -17.52
N GLY A 105 0.61 -2.15 -16.39
CA GLY A 105 2.00 -2.56 -16.32
C GLY A 105 2.30 -3.59 -15.25
N LYS A 106 3.58 -3.73 -14.97
CA LYS A 106 4.13 -4.53 -13.88
C LYS A 106 5.05 -3.63 -13.06
N PRO A 107 4.49 -2.66 -12.31
CA PRO A 107 5.30 -1.67 -11.61
C PRO A 107 6.18 -2.34 -10.57
N THR A 108 7.36 -1.78 -10.39
CA THR A 108 8.30 -2.08 -9.30
C THR A 108 8.16 -1.05 -8.18
N ILE A 109 8.79 -1.29 -7.05
CA ILE A 109 8.87 -0.28 -5.99
C ILE A 109 9.63 0.96 -6.45
N ASP A 110 10.56 0.82 -7.39
CA ASP A 110 11.29 1.96 -7.95
C ASP A 110 10.35 2.86 -8.78
N ASP A 111 9.41 2.28 -9.51
CA ASP A 111 8.37 3.03 -10.23
C ASP A 111 7.46 3.78 -9.27
N LEU A 112 7.07 3.14 -8.14
CA LEU A 112 6.25 3.80 -7.12
C LEU A 112 7.01 4.90 -6.37
N ALA A 113 8.28 4.65 -6.01
CA ALA A 113 9.10 5.63 -5.31
C ALA A 113 9.32 6.90 -6.14
N ASN A 114 9.33 6.77 -7.47
CA ASN A 114 9.51 7.87 -8.43
C ASN A 114 8.20 8.33 -9.07
N ALA A 115 7.05 7.80 -8.66
CA ALA A 115 5.76 8.21 -9.21
C ALA A 115 5.53 9.70 -8.95
N GLU A 116 5.18 10.44 -10.02
CA GLU A 116 4.81 11.84 -9.89
C GLU A 116 3.37 11.94 -9.35
N ILE A 117 3.24 12.41 -8.12
CA ILE A 117 1.98 12.62 -7.42
C ILE A 117 1.80 14.12 -7.18
N ALA A 118 0.65 14.66 -7.55
CA ALA A 118 0.35 16.07 -7.38
C ALA A 118 0.41 16.46 -5.89
N TYR A 119 1.16 17.50 -5.58
CA TYR A 119 1.35 17.98 -4.22
C TYR A 119 0.80 19.38 -4.01
N ALA A 120 0.02 19.51 -2.94
CA ALA A 120 -0.16 20.76 -2.21
C ALA A 120 -0.46 20.42 -0.74
N PRO A 121 -0.09 21.29 0.22
CA PRO A 121 -0.24 21.01 1.65
C PRO A 121 -1.63 20.54 2.11
N PRO A 122 -2.76 21.02 1.52
CA PRO A 122 -4.09 20.53 1.89
C PRO A 122 -4.42 19.11 1.42
N PHE A 123 -3.63 18.52 0.50
CA PHE A 123 -3.98 17.28 -0.17
C PHE A 123 -2.96 16.15 0.05
N ALA A 124 -1.72 16.49 0.40
CA ALA A 124 -0.67 15.50 0.60
C ALA A 124 0.40 15.99 1.59
N SER A 125 1.17 15.07 2.13
CA SER A 125 2.47 15.36 2.73
C SER A 125 3.51 15.61 1.62
N ALA A 126 4.62 16.28 1.93
CA ALA A 126 5.65 16.64 0.94
C ALA A 126 6.24 15.42 0.20
N MET A 127 6.37 14.28 0.89
CA MET A 127 6.53 12.97 0.26
C MET A 127 5.19 12.25 0.37
N ASP A 128 4.58 11.92 -0.77
CA ASP A 128 3.30 11.21 -0.75
C ASP A 128 3.45 9.81 -0.14
N ALA A 129 2.37 9.33 0.47
CA ALA A 129 2.35 8.04 1.14
C ALA A 129 2.67 6.87 0.19
N VAL A 130 2.35 6.97 -1.10
CA VAL A 130 2.72 5.97 -2.12
C VAL A 130 4.23 5.91 -2.32
N ASN A 131 4.89 7.07 -2.46
CA ASN A 131 6.35 7.12 -2.58
C ASN A 131 7.02 6.65 -1.27
N ALA A 132 6.50 7.07 -0.13
CA ALA A 132 7.05 6.73 1.18
C ALA A 132 6.97 5.23 1.48
N VAL A 133 5.84 4.57 1.22
CA VAL A 133 5.70 3.12 1.45
C VAL A 133 6.59 2.30 0.51
N ALA A 134 6.84 2.77 -0.71
CA ALA A 134 7.79 2.15 -1.63
C ALA A 134 9.23 2.24 -1.09
N ASN A 135 9.63 3.37 -0.52
CA ASN A 135 10.93 3.53 0.14
C ASN A 135 11.06 2.63 1.39
N VAL A 136 9.98 2.45 2.16
CA VAL A 136 9.98 1.48 3.28
C VAL A 136 10.21 0.06 2.77
N ALA A 137 9.55 -0.32 1.66
CA ALA A 137 9.76 -1.63 1.05
C ALA A 137 11.20 -1.83 0.57
N ASP A 138 11.82 -0.78 0.00
CA ASP A 138 13.23 -0.82 -0.40
C ASP A 138 14.16 -1.02 0.80
N ASN A 139 13.94 -0.31 1.89
CA ASN A 139 14.71 -0.48 3.12
C ASN A 139 14.59 -1.89 3.71
N ILE A 140 13.43 -2.54 3.58
CA ILE A 140 13.24 -3.94 4.00
C ILE A 140 14.02 -4.88 3.07
N LEU A 141 13.91 -4.70 1.75
CA LEU A 141 14.58 -5.56 0.78
C LEU A 141 16.09 -5.44 0.81
N SER A 142 16.61 -4.25 1.08
CA SER A 142 18.05 -3.98 1.23
C SER A 142 18.60 -4.37 2.62
N GLY A 143 17.73 -4.79 3.57
CA GLY A 143 18.12 -5.17 4.92
C GLY A 143 18.42 -4.01 5.86
N GLN A 144 18.14 -2.77 5.46
CA GLN A 144 18.28 -1.58 6.30
C GLN A 144 17.19 -1.48 7.37
N LEU A 145 16.00 -2.06 7.09
CA LEU A 145 14.89 -2.16 8.02
C LEU A 145 14.52 -3.63 8.23
N LYS A 146 14.41 -4.04 9.49
CA LYS A 146 13.93 -5.37 9.90
C LYS A 146 12.61 -5.19 10.65
N PRO A 147 11.46 -5.22 9.95
CA PRO A 147 10.17 -5.08 10.59
C PRO A 147 9.83 -6.33 11.41
N ILE A 148 9.06 -6.13 12.47
CA ILE A 148 8.40 -7.21 13.21
C ILE A 148 6.89 -7.09 13.03
N SER A 149 6.20 -8.22 13.01
CA SER A 149 4.74 -8.23 12.97
C SER A 149 4.14 -7.80 14.30
N SER A 150 2.90 -7.32 14.29
CA SER A 150 2.16 -7.00 15.52
C SER A 150 2.07 -8.21 16.48
N LYS A 151 2.03 -9.43 15.93
CA LYS A 151 2.04 -10.67 16.71
C LYS A 151 3.38 -10.86 17.39
N GLU A 152 4.48 -10.77 16.67
CA GLU A 152 5.85 -10.88 17.23
C GLU A 152 6.10 -9.79 18.26
N PHE A 153 5.70 -8.55 17.99
CA PHE A 153 5.77 -7.47 18.97
C PHE A 153 5.00 -7.83 20.24
N GLY A 154 3.76 -8.34 20.10
CA GLY A 154 2.95 -8.75 21.25
C GLY A 154 3.57 -9.86 22.08
N GLU A 155 4.26 -10.82 21.45
CA GLU A 155 5.00 -11.88 22.14
C GLU A 155 6.22 -11.32 22.88
N LEU A 156 7.02 -10.50 22.23
CA LEU A 156 8.17 -9.80 22.85
C LEU A 156 7.73 -8.93 24.03
N TRP A 157 6.62 -8.21 23.88
CA TRP A 157 6.08 -7.35 24.92
C TRP A 157 5.60 -8.14 26.15
N LYS A 158 4.97 -9.29 25.97
CA LYS A 158 4.54 -10.16 27.09
C LYS A 158 5.72 -10.66 27.92
N ASP A 159 6.81 -10.97 27.26
CA ASP A 159 8.03 -11.49 27.91
C ASP A 159 9.13 -10.41 28.08
N ARG A 160 8.77 -9.15 28.06
CA ARG A 160 9.72 -8.01 28.07
C ARG A 160 10.65 -7.96 29.28
N ALA A 161 10.28 -8.63 30.37
CA ALA A 161 11.11 -8.69 31.56
C ALA A 161 12.25 -9.69 31.42
N ASN A 162 12.15 -10.71 30.56
CA ASN A 162 13.07 -11.81 30.41
C ASN A 162 13.86 -11.77 29.09
N ASN A 163 13.40 -11.01 28.10
CA ASN A 163 14.13 -10.86 26.85
C ASN A 163 15.00 -9.59 26.86
N ASN A 164 16.12 -9.63 26.13
CA ASN A 164 17.06 -8.51 26.01
C ASN A 164 16.62 -7.52 24.90
N VAL A 165 15.32 -7.19 24.84
CA VAL A 165 14.77 -6.27 23.86
C VAL A 165 14.46 -4.94 24.54
N PHE A 166 14.98 -3.86 23.98
CA PHE A 166 14.71 -2.50 24.44
C PHE A 166 13.61 -1.88 23.57
N PHE A 167 12.60 -1.35 24.23
CA PHE A 167 11.51 -0.58 23.59
C PHE A 167 11.78 0.91 23.84
N ALA A 168 12.01 1.66 22.77
CA ALA A 168 12.24 3.10 22.81
C ALA A 168 11.02 3.89 22.30
#